data_d5b8ac8379cb94b43209add1a3d2ec3c
#
_entry.id   d5b8ac8379cb94b43209add1a3d2ec3c
#
_cell.length_a   1.000
_cell.length_b   1.000
_cell.length_c   1.000
_cell.angle_alpha   90.00
_cell.angle_beta   90.00
_cell.angle_gamma   90.00
#
_symmetry.space_group_name_H-M   'P 1'
#
loop_
_entity.id
_entity.type
_entity.pdbx_description
1 polymer ?
#
loop_
_entity_poly.entity_id
_entity_poly.type
_entity_poly.pdbx_seq_one_letter_code
_entity_poly.pdbx_strand_id
1 'polypeptide(L)'
;NKFAEVFNNIIFDTNKYSEIEIKDKMIEIINSKIETYSNLALYYLIDKKLVKNQNEIKNLFDKVISNTKDFEHKNLVIFKKALYFSDKFNEIELLEILNPLINSESVWKSHALYLMAEYFYADNQNQKAKEFFNQIISLENSNIDLRLQAEKRLNRDLSE
;
A
#
# COMPACT_ATOMS: atom_id res chain seq x y z
N ASN A 1 -14.51 9.53 -21.51
CA ASN A 1 -13.94 8.17 -21.34
C ASN A 1 -15.00 7.29 -20.67
N LYS A 2 -15.43 6.22 -21.34
CA LYS A 2 -16.48 5.29 -20.86
C LYS A 2 -16.22 4.79 -19.42
N PHE A 3 -14.97 4.44 -19.10
CA PHE A 3 -14.62 3.94 -17.76
C PHE A 3 -14.68 5.03 -16.68
N ALA A 4 -14.35 6.27 -17.02
CA ALA A 4 -14.53 7.41 -16.14
C ALA A 4 -16.02 7.61 -15.77
N GLU A 5 -16.88 7.52 -16.76
CA GLU A 5 -18.34 7.65 -16.57
C GLU A 5 -18.89 6.51 -15.70
N VAL A 6 -18.46 5.26 -15.97
CA VAL A 6 -18.87 4.10 -15.17
C VAL A 6 -18.42 4.26 -13.72
N PHE A 7 -17.15 4.64 -13.49
CA PHE A 7 -16.61 4.86 -12.15
C PHE A 7 -17.39 5.96 -11.41
N ASN A 8 -17.56 7.10 -12.04
CA ASN A 8 -18.29 8.24 -11.44
C ASN A 8 -19.74 7.88 -11.12
N ASN A 9 -20.45 7.20 -12.03
CA ASN A 9 -21.83 6.78 -11.80
C ASN A 9 -21.95 5.86 -10.55
N ILE A 10 -21.01 4.97 -10.35
CA ILE A 10 -20.98 4.10 -9.16
C ILE A 10 -20.72 4.92 -7.90
N ILE A 11 -19.77 5.85 -7.93
CA ILE A 11 -19.42 6.67 -6.75
C ILE A 11 -20.57 7.60 -6.36
N PHE A 12 -21.25 8.22 -7.34
CA PHE A 12 -22.33 9.18 -7.07
C PHE A 12 -23.66 8.53 -6.71
N ASP A 13 -23.90 7.30 -7.15
CA ASP A 13 -25.20 6.63 -6.93
C ASP A 13 -25.04 5.11 -6.70
N THR A 14 -24.30 4.79 -5.63
CA THR A 14 -24.03 3.41 -5.22
C THR A 14 -25.29 2.58 -5.01
N ASN A 15 -26.40 3.20 -4.61
CA ASN A 15 -27.66 2.50 -4.33
C ASN A 15 -28.34 1.90 -5.57
N LYS A 16 -27.91 2.30 -6.76
CA LYS A 16 -28.42 1.75 -8.03
C LYS A 16 -27.86 0.40 -8.40
N TYR A 17 -26.79 -0.03 -7.72
CA TYR A 17 -26.05 -1.22 -8.08
C TYR A 17 -25.95 -2.17 -6.88
N SER A 18 -26.02 -3.45 -7.13
CA SER A 18 -25.66 -4.48 -6.14
C SER A 18 -24.15 -4.50 -5.88
N GLU A 19 -23.70 -5.03 -4.74
CA GLU A 19 -22.27 -5.19 -4.45
C GLU A 19 -21.54 -6.03 -5.52
N ILE A 20 -22.22 -7.04 -6.07
CA ILE A 20 -21.67 -7.88 -7.14
C ILE A 20 -21.46 -7.07 -8.41
N GLU A 21 -22.46 -6.27 -8.83
CA GLU A 21 -22.35 -5.43 -10.01
C GLU A 21 -21.27 -4.36 -9.85
N ILE A 22 -21.13 -3.77 -8.67
CA ILE A 22 -20.07 -2.81 -8.36
C ILE A 22 -18.71 -3.49 -8.48
N LYS A 23 -18.54 -4.65 -7.83
CA LYS A 23 -17.30 -5.44 -7.91
C LYS A 23 -16.92 -5.72 -9.37
N ASP A 24 -17.84 -6.28 -10.15
CA ASP A 24 -17.58 -6.67 -11.53
C ASP A 24 -17.18 -5.45 -12.40
N LYS A 25 -17.90 -4.34 -12.26
CA LYS A 25 -17.58 -3.08 -12.98
C LYS A 25 -16.22 -2.51 -12.57
N MET A 26 -15.87 -2.53 -11.29
CA MET A 26 -14.56 -2.07 -10.83
C MET A 26 -13.43 -2.97 -11.35
N ILE A 27 -13.63 -4.28 -11.41
CA ILE A 27 -12.66 -5.21 -12.02
C ILE A 27 -12.52 -4.95 -13.53
N GLU A 28 -13.62 -4.65 -14.24
CA GLU A 28 -13.58 -4.25 -15.64
C GLU A 28 -12.74 -2.97 -15.84
N ILE A 29 -12.90 -1.98 -14.96
CA ILE A 29 -12.10 -0.76 -14.98
C ILE A 29 -10.61 -1.06 -14.76
N ILE A 30 -10.27 -1.93 -13.81
CA ILE A 30 -8.87 -2.36 -13.60
C ILE A 30 -8.31 -3.02 -14.86
N ASN A 31 -9.10 -3.87 -15.52
CA ASN A 31 -8.71 -4.57 -16.75
C ASN A 31 -8.56 -3.63 -17.97
N SER A 32 -9.14 -2.43 -17.93
CA SER A 32 -9.00 -1.44 -19.00
C SER A 32 -7.60 -0.87 -19.14
N LYS A 33 -6.75 -1.04 -18.11
CA LYS A 33 -5.37 -0.52 -18.01
C LYS A 33 -5.27 1.01 -18.11
N ILE A 34 -6.35 1.73 -17.86
CA ILE A 34 -6.32 3.18 -17.73
C ILE A 34 -5.83 3.51 -16.33
N GLU A 35 -4.58 3.92 -16.22
CA GLU A 35 -3.82 4.02 -14.96
C GLU A 35 -4.62 4.68 -13.83
N THR A 36 -5.11 5.90 -14.03
CA THR A 36 -5.83 6.65 -13.00
C THR A 36 -7.05 5.90 -12.48
N TYR A 37 -7.90 5.41 -13.38
CA TYR A 37 -9.15 4.75 -12.98
C TYR A 37 -8.91 3.32 -12.47
N SER A 38 -7.89 2.62 -12.97
CA SER A 38 -7.50 1.31 -12.44
C SER A 38 -7.05 1.42 -10.98
N ASN A 39 -6.26 2.43 -10.65
CA ASN A 39 -5.83 2.69 -9.28
C ASN A 39 -7.02 3.02 -8.37
N LEU A 40 -7.89 3.93 -8.80
CA LEU A 40 -9.08 4.32 -8.03
C LEU A 40 -10.05 3.15 -7.82
N ALA A 41 -10.27 2.32 -8.85
CA ALA A 41 -11.12 1.15 -8.76
C ALA A 41 -10.56 0.10 -7.78
N LEU A 42 -9.24 -0.14 -7.78
CA LEU A 42 -8.58 -1.00 -6.81
C LEU A 42 -8.81 -0.50 -5.39
N TYR A 43 -8.56 0.79 -5.14
CA TYR A 43 -8.71 1.38 -3.81
C TYR A 43 -10.17 1.28 -3.33
N TYR A 44 -11.12 1.53 -4.21
CA TYR A 44 -12.54 1.38 -3.89
C TYR A 44 -12.90 -0.05 -3.49
N LEU A 45 -12.44 -1.06 -4.26
CA LEU A 45 -12.69 -2.47 -3.94
C LEU A 45 -12.13 -2.87 -2.57
N ILE A 46 -10.94 -2.37 -2.22
CA ILE A 46 -10.29 -2.64 -0.93
C ILE A 46 -11.02 -1.93 0.22
N ASP A 47 -11.27 -0.62 0.08
CA ASP A 47 -11.90 0.18 1.13
C ASP A 47 -13.33 -0.27 1.44
N LYS A 48 -14.08 -0.68 0.42
CA LYS A 48 -15.45 -1.22 0.57
C LYS A 48 -15.49 -2.71 0.89
N LYS A 49 -14.33 -3.39 0.96
CA LYS A 49 -14.20 -4.82 1.24
C LYS A 49 -15.03 -5.71 0.30
N LEU A 50 -15.14 -5.31 -0.97
CA LEU A 50 -15.93 -6.01 -1.99
C LEU A 50 -15.25 -7.27 -2.52
N VAL A 51 -13.96 -7.45 -2.28
CA VAL A 51 -13.19 -8.65 -2.58
C VAL A 51 -12.73 -9.26 -1.26
N LYS A 52 -13.04 -10.53 -1.04
CA LYS A 52 -12.73 -11.25 0.21
C LYS A 52 -11.57 -12.24 0.05
N ASN A 53 -11.38 -12.77 -1.16
CA ASN A 53 -10.35 -13.75 -1.44
C ASN A 53 -8.97 -13.06 -1.51
N GLN A 54 -8.03 -13.49 -0.66
CA GLN A 54 -6.69 -12.89 -0.54
C GLN A 54 -5.87 -13.01 -1.83
N ASN A 55 -5.98 -14.13 -2.54
CA ASN A 55 -5.28 -14.33 -3.80
C ASN A 55 -5.85 -13.42 -4.90
N GLU A 56 -7.18 -13.22 -4.93
CA GLU A 56 -7.82 -12.28 -5.85
C GLU A 56 -7.32 -10.86 -5.58
N ILE A 57 -7.27 -10.42 -4.31
CA ILE A 57 -6.75 -9.11 -3.92
C ILE A 57 -5.29 -8.94 -4.33
N LYS A 58 -4.45 -9.94 -4.06
CA LYS A 58 -3.03 -9.94 -4.48
C LYS A 58 -2.91 -9.76 -5.99
N ASN A 59 -3.66 -10.53 -6.76
CA ASN A 59 -3.66 -10.46 -8.23
C ASN A 59 -4.13 -9.09 -8.75
N LEU A 60 -5.12 -8.47 -8.12
CA LEU A 60 -5.58 -7.13 -8.48
C LEU A 60 -4.49 -6.07 -8.22
N PHE A 61 -3.81 -6.13 -7.07
CA PHE A 61 -2.64 -5.28 -6.81
C PHE A 61 -1.55 -5.46 -7.85
N ASP A 62 -1.16 -6.71 -8.15
CA ASP A 62 -0.09 -7.02 -9.11
C ASP A 62 -0.42 -6.51 -10.51
N LYS A 63 -1.69 -6.65 -10.92
CA LYS A 63 -2.19 -6.14 -12.19
C LYS A 63 -2.10 -4.61 -12.27
N VAL A 64 -2.53 -3.91 -11.23
CA VAL A 64 -2.47 -2.45 -11.17
C VAL A 64 -1.02 -1.97 -11.13
N ILE A 65 -0.15 -2.59 -10.32
CA ILE A 65 1.27 -2.28 -10.25
C ILE A 65 1.94 -2.42 -11.62
N SER A 66 1.66 -3.51 -12.34
CA SER A 66 2.24 -3.76 -13.66
C SER A 66 1.78 -2.76 -14.74
N ASN A 67 0.58 -2.20 -14.59
CA ASN A 67 0.00 -1.25 -15.53
C ASN A 67 0.31 0.22 -15.18
N THR A 68 0.74 0.51 -13.94
CA THR A 68 1.09 1.87 -13.52
C THR A 68 2.48 2.24 -14.04
N LYS A 69 2.56 3.31 -14.82
CA LYS A 69 3.80 3.77 -15.48
C LYS A 69 4.54 4.81 -14.67
N ASP A 70 3.80 5.70 -14.03
CA ASP A 70 4.40 6.72 -13.16
C ASP A 70 5.10 6.05 -11.98
N PHE A 71 6.36 6.44 -11.74
CA PHE A 71 7.23 5.81 -10.74
C PHE A 71 6.66 5.94 -9.32
N GLU A 72 6.25 7.14 -8.93
CA GLU A 72 5.76 7.36 -7.56
C GLU A 72 4.35 6.83 -7.34
N HIS A 73 3.49 6.88 -8.36
CA HIS A 73 2.18 6.22 -8.29
C HIS A 73 2.32 4.70 -8.19
N LYS A 74 3.23 4.09 -8.94
CA LYS A 74 3.52 2.65 -8.82
C LYS A 74 3.98 2.29 -7.41
N ASN A 75 4.92 3.07 -6.86
CA ASN A 75 5.45 2.86 -5.51
C ASN A 75 4.37 3.05 -4.44
N LEU A 76 3.45 4.00 -4.62
CA LEU A 76 2.28 4.12 -3.74
C LEU A 76 1.41 2.87 -3.74
N VAL A 77 1.14 2.28 -4.92
CA VAL A 77 0.34 1.03 -4.99
C VAL A 77 1.08 -0.13 -4.33
N ILE A 78 2.40 -0.23 -4.52
CA ILE A 78 3.24 -1.23 -3.85
C ILE A 78 3.17 -1.05 -2.32
N PHE A 79 3.30 0.17 -1.82
CA PHE A 79 3.18 0.47 -0.39
C PHE A 79 1.79 0.07 0.14
N LYS A 80 0.72 0.43 -0.55
CA LYS A 80 -0.65 0.05 -0.17
C LYS A 80 -0.85 -1.47 -0.16
N LYS A 81 -0.23 -2.20 -1.09
CA LYS A 81 -0.23 -3.67 -1.08
C LYS A 81 0.43 -4.21 0.20
N ALA A 82 1.63 -3.74 0.52
CA ALA A 82 2.33 -4.15 1.74
C ALA A 82 1.53 -3.81 3.00
N LEU A 83 0.94 -2.63 3.05
CA LEU A 83 0.09 -2.20 4.19
C LEU A 83 -1.13 -3.11 4.34
N TYR A 84 -1.80 -3.47 3.26
CA TYR A 84 -2.94 -4.41 3.28
C TYR A 84 -2.56 -5.79 3.79
N PHE A 85 -1.37 -6.29 3.41
CA PHE A 85 -0.90 -7.62 3.78
C PHE A 85 -0.01 -7.67 5.03
N SER A 86 0.21 -6.55 5.70
CA SER A 86 1.13 -6.45 6.85
C SER A 86 0.77 -7.34 8.03
N ASP A 87 -0.51 -7.66 8.23
CA ASP A 87 -1.02 -8.56 9.26
C ASP A 87 -1.25 -10.01 8.76
N LYS A 88 -0.96 -10.30 7.50
CA LYS A 88 -1.24 -11.57 6.83
C LYS A 88 0.00 -12.27 6.33
N PHE A 89 1.02 -11.50 5.97
CA PHE A 89 2.28 -11.98 5.41
C PHE A 89 3.39 -12.02 6.46
N ASN A 90 4.34 -12.92 6.24
CA ASN A 90 5.54 -12.98 7.07
C ASN A 90 6.58 -11.92 6.67
N GLU A 91 7.67 -11.87 7.43
CA GLU A 91 8.79 -10.93 7.21
C GLU A 91 9.33 -10.98 5.77
N ILE A 92 9.54 -12.18 5.24
CA ILE A 92 10.14 -12.36 3.91
C ILE A 92 9.20 -11.83 2.84
N GLU A 93 7.94 -12.20 2.91
CA GLU A 93 6.92 -11.76 1.95
C GLU A 93 6.73 -10.23 1.96
N LEU A 94 6.74 -9.60 3.14
CA LEU A 94 6.63 -8.13 3.25
C LEU A 94 7.86 -7.43 2.71
N LEU A 95 9.06 -7.94 3.02
CA LEU A 95 10.31 -7.39 2.48
C LEU A 95 10.38 -7.51 0.97
N GLU A 96 9.94 -8.63 0.39
CA GLU A 96 9.87 -8.79 -1.08
C GLU A 96 8.99 -7.73 -1.73
N ILE A 97 7.83 -7.41 -1.13
CA ILE A 97 6.94 -6.37 -1.64
C ILE A 97 7.60 -4.97 -1.51
N LEU A 98 8.25 -4.68 -0.39
CA LEU A 98 8.76 -3.35 -0.06
C LEU A 98 10.17 -3.06 -0.59
N ASN A 99 10.94 -4.09 -0.98
CA ASN A 99 12.29 -3.91 -1.51
C ASN A 99 12.41 -2.87 -2.64
N PRO A 100 11.48 -2.80 -3.60
CA PRO A 100 11.55 -1.75 -4.63
C PRO A 100 11.52 -0.33 -4.07
N LEU A 101 10.82 -0.10 -2.95
CA LEU A 101 10.74 1.20 -2.28
C LEU A 101 11.97 1.47 -1.43
N ILE A 102 12.38 0.48 -0.63
CA ILE A 102 13.51 0.59 0.31
C ILE A 102 14.81 0.83 -0.45
N ASN A 103 15.00 0.21 -1.60
CA ASN A 103 16.20 0.29 -2.43
C ASN A 103 16.13 1.36 -3.54
N SER A 104 15.23 2.32 -3.44
CA SER A 104 15.07 3.40 -4.41
C SER A 104 15.07 4.77 -3.72
N GLU A 105 15.04 5.83 -4.52
CA GLU A 105 14.89 7.22 -4.06
C GLU A 105 13.40 7.66 -4.04
N SER A 106 12.49 6.72 -3.88
CA SER A 106 11.06 7.02 -3.79
C SER A 106 10.72 7.86 -2.57
N VAL A 107 9.75 8.75 -2.71
CA VAL A 107 9.14 9.49 -1.58
C VAL A 107 8.46 8.55 -0.58
N TRP A 108 8.16 7.32 -0.97
CA TRP A 108 7.56 6.27 -0.14
C TRP A 108 8.57 5.42 0.64
N LYS A 109 9.87 5.65 0.47
CA LYS A 109 10.92 4.90 1.17
C LYS A 109 10.78 4.99 2.70
N SER A 110 10.58 6.19 3.24
CA SER A 110 10.38 6.38 4.68
C SER A 110 9.16 5.61 5.20
N HIS A 111 8.08 5.58 4.44
CA HIS A 111 6.86 4.85 4.79
C HIS A 111 7.10 3.33 4.78
N ALA A 112 7.84 2.82 3.79
CA ALA A 112 8.19 1.40 3.71
C ALA A 112 9.07 0.97 4.89
N LEU A 113 10.08 1.77 5.23
CA LEU A 113 10.94 1.52 6.40
C LEU A 113 10.15 1.57 7.71
N TYR A 114 9.24 2.53 7.85
CA TYR A 114 8.40 2.65 9.04
C TYR A 114 7.46 1.44 9.20
N LEU A 115 6.83 0.99 8.12
CA LEU A 115 5.98 -0.20 8.12
C LEU A 115 6.75 -1.45 8.58
N MET A 116 7.97 -1.64 8.08
CA MET A 116 8.83 -2.76 8.50
C MET A 116 9.27 -2.62 9.96
N ALA A 117 9.61 -1.42 10.42
CA ALA A 117 9.95 -1.18 11.83
C ALA A 117 8.79 -1.54 12.77
N GLU A 118 7.56 -1.13 12.44
CA GLU A 118 6.36 -1.48 13.20
C GLU A 118 6.06 -2.98 13.15
N TYR A 119 6.25 -3.62 11.99
CA TYR A 119 6.12 -5.07 11.86
C TYR A 119 7.07 -5.81 12.81
N PHE A 120 8.36 -5.46 12.80
CA PHE A 120 9.35 -6.08 13.69
C PHE A 120 9.08 -5.81 15.15
N TYR A 121 8.63 -4.61 15.48
CA TYR A 121 8.26 -4.28 16.85
C TYR A 121 7.08 -5.13 17.34
N ALA A 122 6.02 -5.26 16.52
CA ALA A 122 4.85 -6.08 16.84
C ALA A 122 5.20 -7.57 16.98
N ASP A 123 6.23 -8.04 16.27
CA ASP A 123 6.74 -9.41 16.33
C ASP A 123 7.82 -9.59 17.42
N ASN A 124 7.99 -8.62 18.31
CA ASN A 124 9.00 -8.61 19.38
C ASN A 124 10.46 -8.72 18.91
N GLN A 125 10.75 -8.40 17.66
CA GLN A 125 12.09 -8.31 17.10
C GLN A 125 12.65 -6.88 17.28
N ASN A 126 12.81 -6.47 18.52
CA ASN A 126 13.14 -5.09 18.90
C ASN A 126 14.43 -4.58 18.25
N GLN A 127 15.46 -5.42 18.12
CA GLN A 127 16.72 -5.01 17.48
C GLN A 127 16.52 -4.63 15.99
N LYS A 128 15.78 -5.44 15.25
CA LYS A 128 15.45 -5.12 13.85
C LYS A 128 14.56 -3.88 13.76
N ALA A 129 13.59 -3.73 14.66
CA ALA A 129 12.76 -2.52 14.73
C ALA A 129 13.62 -1.26 14.91
N LYS A 130 14.59 -1.30 15.85
CA LYS A 130 15.56 -0.20 16.05
C LYS A 130 16.35 0.12 14.78
N GLU A 131 16.83 -0.90 14.08
CA GLU A 131 17.61 -0.74 12.84
C GLU A 131 16.79 -0.01 11.75
N PHE A 132 15.53 -0.40 11.55
CA PHE A 132 14.65 0.24 10.57
C PHE A 132 14.25 1.66 10.97
N PHE A 133 13.93 1.93 12.25
CA PHE A 133 13.69 3.30 12.71
C PHE A 133 14.93 4.20 12.55
N ASN A 134 16.12 3.70 12.87
CA ASN A 134 17.37 4.44 12.69
C ASN A 134 17.66 4.74 11.19
N GLN A 135 17.31 3.85 10.29
CA GLN A 135 17.42 4.11 8.84
C GLN A 135 16.56 5.32 8.43
N ILE A 136 15.34 5.48 8.98
CA ILE A 136 14.48 6.64 8.69
C ILE A 136 15.15 7.93 9.17
N ILE A 137 15.73 7.94 10.38
CA ILE A 137 16.42 9.10 10.94
C ILE A 137 17.63 9.48 10.09
N SER A 138 18.34 8.50 9.54
CA SER A 138 19.55 8.69 8.74
C SER A 138 19.27 9.11 7.30
N LEU A 139 18.03 9.01 6.82
CA LEU A 139 17.68 9.45 5.47
C LEU A 139 17.70 10.97 5.36
N GLU A 140 18.47 11.50 4.41
CA GLU A 140 18.55 12.94 4.14
C GLU A 140 17.18 13.55 3.80
N ASN A 141 16.40 12.85 2.99
CA ASN A 141 15.08 13.29 2.50
C ASN A 141 13.93 12.47 3.11
N SER A 142 14.05 12.07 4.38
CA SER A 142 12.95 11.36 5.04
C SER A 142 11.74 12.27 5.26
N ASN A 143 10.55 11.67 5.23
CA ASN A 143 9.34 12.36 5.66
C ASN A 143 9.49 12.85 7.10
N ILE A 144 9.26 14.16 7.34
CA ILE A 144 9.52 14.82 8.64
C ILE A 144 8.67 14.19 9.75
N ASP A 145 7.39 13.93 9.48
CA ASP A 145 6.50 13.34 10.49
C ASP A 145 6.92 11.92 10.87
N LEU A 146 7.32 11.12 9.89
CA LEU A 146 7.82 9.77 10.14
C LEU A 146 9.16 9.76 10.86
N ARG A 147 10.04 10.73 10.58
CA ARG A 147 11.29 10.91 11.34
C ARG A 147 10.99 11.17 12.81
N LEU A 148 10.11 12.13 13.10
CA LEU A 148 9.71 12.46 14.47
C LEU A 148 9.04 11.27 15.19
N GLN A 149 8.21 10.51 14.47
CA GLN A 149 7.61 9.30 15.04
C GLN A 149 8.65 8.23 15.32
N ALA A 150 9.61 8.00 14.40
CA ALA A 150 10.71 7.06 14.60
C ALA A 150 11.55 7.42 15.84
N GLU A 151 11.91 8.69 16.01
CA GLU A 151 12.60 9.19 17.21
C GLU A 151 11.80 8.91 18.49
N LYS A 152 10.50 9.19 18.48
CA LYS A 152 9.62 8.90 19.63
C LYS A 152 9.59 7.41 19.95
N ARG A 153 9.48 6.55 18.94
CA ARG A 153 9.46 5.09 19.13
C ARG A 153 10.77 4.58 19.71
N LEU A 154 11.91 5.06 19.21
CA LEU A 154 13.22 4.69 19.75
C LEU A 154 13.38 5.11 21.21
N ASN A 155 12.96 6.33 21.56
CA ASN A 155 13.17 6.86 22.91
C ASN A 155 12.18 6.30 23.94
N ARG A 156 10.93 6.04 23.56
CA ARG A 156 9.87 5.59 24.47
C ARG A 156 9.80 4.08 24.61
N ASP A 157 9.83 3.37 23.46
CA ASP A 157 9.44 1.96 23.39
C ASP A 157 10.65 1.03 23.24
N LEU A 158 11.78 1.54 22.78
CA LEU A 158 12.97 0.77 22.43
C LEU A 158 14.24 1.26 23.14
N SER A 159 14.13 2.21 24.06
CA SER A 159 15.26 2.60 24.93
C SER A 159 15.51 1.50 25.96
N GLU A 160 16.75 1.04 26.05
CA GLU A 160 17.23 0.19 27.14
C GLU A 160 17.61 1.03 28.34
#